data_9d7e8163c010dabecd3b11b3ed0d68a0
#
_entry.id   9d7e8163c010dabecd3b11b3ed0d68a0
#
_cell.length_a   1.000
_cell.length_b   1.000
_cell.length_c   1.000
_cell.angle_alpha   90.00
_cell.angle_beta   90.00
_cell.angle_gamma   90.00
#
_symmetry.space_group_name_H-M   'P 1'
#
loop_
_entity.id
_entity.type
_entity.pdbx_description
1 polymer ?
#
loop_
_entity_poly.entity_id
_entity_poly.type
_entity_poly.pdbx_seq_one_letter_code
_entity_poly.pdbx_strand_id
1 'polypeptide(L)'
;MKKTALVIMAAGIGSRFGKGIKQLEPVGPNGEIIMDYSIHDALEAGFNKVVFIIRKDLEKDFKEVIGNRISKITEVEYAFQELDDLPAGFAKPEGRTKPWGTGQAVLACKGLVKEPFAVINADDYYGKDPFVNCTTTSYRSMMWMKLCRSPWQDSCLETP
;
A
#
# COMPACT_ATOMS: atom_id res chain seq x y z
N MET A 1 -11.11 15.35 -13.67
CA MET A 1 -9.82 15.29 -12.93
C MET A 1 -9.09 14.04 -13.36
N LYS A 2 -7.75 14.10 -13.51
CA LYS A 2 -6.96 12.89 -13.77
C LYS A 2 -6.95 12.06 -12.49
N LYS A 3 -7.18 10.75 -12.61
CA LYS A 3 -7.10 9.83 -11.48
C LYS A 3 -5.63 9.53 -11.15
N THR A 4 -5.30 9.50 -9.86
CA THR A 4 -4.01 9.06 -9.33
C THR A 4 -4.30 8.19 -8.11
N ALA A 5 -3.78 6.98 -8.10
CA ALA A 5 -4.06 6.02 -7.05
C ALA A 5 -2.92 5.93 -6.02
N LEU A 6 -3.30 5.83 -4.75
CA LEU A 6 -2.42 5.41 -3.67
C LEU A 6 -2.64 3.91 -3.43
N VAL A 7 -1.61 3.11 -3.63
CA VAL A 7 -1.62 1.67 -3.38
C VAL A 7 -0.93 1.39 -2.05
N ILE A 8 -1.63 0.75 -1.12
CA ILE A 8 -1.14 0.50 0.24
C ILE A 8 -0.95 -1.00 0.46
N MET A 9 0.28 -1.44 0.70
CA MET A 9 0.60 -2.83 0.98
C MET A 9 0.31 -3.16 2.45
N ALA A 10 -0.80 -3.83 2.71
CA ALA A 10 -1.29 -4.18 4.04
C ALA A 10 -1.50 -5.70 4.23
N ALA A 11 -1.01 -6.54 3.33
CA ALA A 11 -1.12 -8.00 3.41
C ALA A 11 -0.07 -8.64 4.33
N GLY A 12 0.82 -7.86 4.94
CA GLY A 12 1.90 -8.36 5.78
C GLY A 12 1.38 -9.13 7.00
N ILE A 13 2.01 -10.27 7.28
CA ILE A 13 1.77 -11.02 8.51
C ILE A 13 2.58 -10.34 9.61
N GLY A 14 1.92 -9.61 10.50
CA GLY A 14 2.52 -9.04 11.71
C GLY A 14 2.97 -10.13 12.69
N SER A 15 3.87 -11.02 12.28
CA SER A 15 4.28 -12.25 12.99
C SER A 15 4.90 -12.03 14.37
N ARG A 16 5.12 -10.78 14.77
CA ARG A 16 5.71 -10.40 16.06
C ARG A 16 4.71 -9.77 17.04
N PHE A 17 3.49 -9.49 16.59
CA PHE A 17 2.44 -8.89 17.39
C PHE A 17 1.34 -9.93 17.65
N GLY A 18 1.23 -10.46 18.85
CA GLY A 18 0.20 -11.35 19.36
C GLY A 18 -1.05 -11.57 18.48
N LYS A 19 -2.25 -11.45 19.03
CA LYS A 19 -3.52 -11.74 18.33
C LYS A 19 -4.11 -10.58 17.49
N GLY A 20 -3.32 -9.54 17.09
CA GLY A 20 -3.81 -8.37 16.37
C GLY A 20 -3.23 -8.24 14.96
N ILE A 21 -3.89 -7.46 14.11
CA ILE A 21 -3.36 -7.02 12.80
C ILE A 21 -2.54 -5.75 13.07
N LYS A 22 -1.22 -5.87 13.11
CA LYS A 22 -0.29 -4.76 13.45
C LYS A 22 -0.61 -3.45 12.72
N GLN A 23 -0.99 -3.54 11.45
CA GLN A 23 -1.28 -2.37 10.61
C GLN A 23 -2.56 -1.62 11.02
N LEU A 24 -3.39 -2.22 11.88
CA LEU A 24 -4.64 -1.65 12.36
C LEU A 24 -4.57 -1.18 13.81
N GLU A 25 -3.38 -1.22 14.43
CA GLU A 25 -3.19 -0.74 15.80
C GLU A 25 -3.28 0.80 15.85
N PRO A 26 -4.10 1.35 16.77
CA PRO A 26 -4.20 2.79 16.95
C PRO A 26 -2.88 3.41 17.42
N VAL A 27 -2.51 4.54 16.81
CA VAL A 27 -1.33 5.32 17.17
C VAL A 27 -1.68 6.76 17.54
N GLY A 28 -2.87 7.23 17.13
CA GLY A 28 -3.37 8.56 17.43
C GLY A 28 -4.34 8.60 18.61
N PRO A 29 -4.58 9.80 19.19
CA PRO A 29 -5.39 9.98 20.40
C PRO A 29 -6.88 9.65 20.20
N ASN A 30 -7.39 9.66 18.96
CA ASN A 30 -8.78 9.36 18.64
C ASN A 30 -8.92 8.00 17.92
N GLY A 31 -7.90 7.15 17.98
CA GLY A 31 -7.90 5.84 17.36
C GLY A 31 -7.44 5.83 15.89
N GLU A 32 -6.77 6.89 15.44
CA GLU A 32 -6.14 6.92 14.13
C GLU A 32 -5.01 5.89 14.04
N ILE A 33 -4.89 5.24 12.91
CA ILE A 33 -3.80 4.32 12.58
C ILE A 33 -2.80 5.00 11.64
N ILE A 34 -1.61 4.45 11.44
CA ILE A 34 -0.56 5.04 10.58
C ILE A 34 -1.09 5.32 9.17
N MET A 35 -1.88 4.41 8.61
CA MET A 35 -2.47 4.58 7.27
C MET A 35 -3.38 5.81 7.16
N ASP A 36 -4.07 6.22 8.22
CA ASP A 36 -4.93 7.41 8.18
C ASP A 36 -4.12 8.67 7.85
N TYR A 37 -2.97 8.83 8.48
CA TYR A 37 -2.07 9.97 8.22
C TYR A 37 -1.52 9.94 6.80
N SER A 38 -1.06 8.78 6.33
CA SER A 38 -0.57 8.63 4.96
C SER A 38 -1.65 8.88 3.91
N ILE A 39 -2.88 8.40 4.13
CA ILE A 39 -4.02 8.64 3.24
C ILE A 39 -4.42 10.12 3.24
N HIS A 40 -4.48 10.76 4.42
CA HIS A 40 -4.77 12.17 4.55
C HIS A 40 -3.79 13.02 3.72
N ASP A 41 -2.49 12.82 3.90
CA ASP A 41 -1.44 13.55 3.20
C ASP A 41 -1.50 13.31 1.67
N ALA A 42 -1.78 12.07 1.25
CA ALA A 42 -1.93 11.75 -0.16
C ALA A 42 -3.15 12.42 -0.80
N LEU A 43 -4.31 12.44 -0.10
CA LEU A 43 -5.51 13.11 -0.59
C LEU A 43 -5.28 14.62 -0.72
N GLU A 44 -4.63 15.26 0.25
CA GLU A 44 -4.25 16.67 0.18
C GLU A 44 -3.26 16.95 -0.98
N ALA A 45 -2.40 15.99 -1.30
CA ALA A 45 -1.49 16.08 -2.45
C ALA A 45 -2.16 15.85 -3.80
N GLY A 46 -3.46 15.47 -3.84
CA GLY A 46 -4.24 15.29 -5.06
C GLY A 46 -4.45 13.86 -5.53
N PHE A 47 -4.07 12.86 -4.73
CA PHE A 47 -4.53 11.49 -4.95
C PHE A 47 -6.04 11.41 -4.72
N ASN A 48 -6.73 10.59 -5.51
CA ASN A 48 -8.21 10.52 -5.49
C ASN A 48 -8.75 9.09 -5.58
N LYS A 49 -7.90 8.10 -5.40
CA LYS A 49 -8.24 6.69 -5.28
C LYS A 49 -7.26 6.02 -4.33
N VAL A 50 -7.76 5.14 -3.48
CA VAL A 50 -6.96 4.29 -2.59
C VAL A 50 -7.19 2.83 -2.94
N VAL A 51 -6.13 2.06 -3.06
CA VAL A 51 -6.19 0.61 -3.30
C VAL A 51 -5.44 -0.08 -2.17
N PHE A 52 -6.15 -0.88 -1.39
CA PHE A 52 -5.57 -1.67 -0.32
C PHE A 52 -5.20 -3.06 -0.83
N ILE A 53 -3.93 -3.43 -0.71
CA ILE A 53 -3.49 -4.81 -0.93
C ILE A 53 -3.55 -5.53 0.42
N ILE A 54 -4.48 -6.45 0.55
CA ILE A 54 -4.75 -7.20 1.77
C ILE A 54 -4.80 -8.71 1.49
N ARG A 55 -4.87 -9.51 2.53
CA ARG A 55 -5.24 -10.93 2.42
C ARG A 55 -6.76 -11.05 2.45
N LYS A 56 -7.28 -12.03 1.74
CA LYS A 56 -8.73 -12.25 1.64
C LYS A 56 -9.39 -12.55 2.98
N ASP A 57 -8.71 -13.27 3.85
CA ASP A 57 -9.19 -13.61 5.19
C ASP A 57 -9.31 -12.40 6.14
N LEU A 58 -8.60 -11.30 5.83
CA LEU A 58 -8.63 -10.05 6.61
C LEU A 58 -9.63 -9.01 6.07
N GLU A 59 -10.32 -9.29 4.98
CA GLU A 59 -11.16 -8.30 4.27
C GLU A 59 -12.22 -7.68 5.19
N LYS A 60 -12.90 -8.51 5.99
CA LYS A 60 -13.97 -8.04 6.86
C LYS A 60 -13.45 -7.09 7.93
N ASP A 61 -12.44 -7.53 8.70
CA ASP A 61 -11.88 -6.75 9.80
C ASP A 61 -11.25 -5.44 9.27
N PHE A 62 -10.58 -5.53 8.12
CA PHE A 62 -9.95 -4.38 7.49
C PHE A 62 -10.99 -3.33 7.04
N LYS A 63 -12.10 -3.77 6.45
CA LYS A 63 -13.20 -2.88 6.08
C LYS A 63 -13.85 -2.22 7.30
N GLU A 64 -14.04 -2.95 8.40
CA GLU A 64 -14.63 -2.40 9.63
C GLU A 64 -13.73 -1.34 10.27
N VAL A 65 -12.41 -1.55 10.32
CA VAL A 65 -11.48 -0.63 10.98
C VAL A 65 -11.20 0.61 10.15
N ILE A 66 -10.89 0.46 8.86
CA ILE A 66 -10.45 1.58 8.02
C ILE A 66 -11.24 1.72 6.73
N GLY A 67 -11.53 0.62 6.03
CA GLY A 67 -12.07 0.67 4.67
C GLY A 67 -13.38 1.42 4.55
N ASN A 68 -14.34 1.17 5.44
CA ASN A 68 -15.64 1.85 5.47
C ASN A 68 -15.54 3.35 5.80
N ARG A 69 -14.51 3.74 6.53
CA ARG A 69 -14.24 5.15 6.87
C ARG A 69 -13.67 5.89 5.66
N ILE A 70 -12.66 5.32 5.02
CA ILE A 70 -11.99 5.93 3.86
C ILE A 70 -12.92 5.97 2.64
N SER A 71 -13.77 4.97 2.44
CA SER A 71 -14.73 4.95 1.32
C SER A 71 -15.76 6.09 1.33
N LYS A 72 -15.93 6.78 2.48
CA LYS A 72 -16.80 7.97 2.57
C LYS A 72 -16.15 9.23 2.01
N ILE A 73 -14.83 9.26 1.85
CA ILE A 73 -14.07 10.45 1.44
C ILE A 73 -13.36 10.29 0.10
N THR A 74 -13.11 9.06 -0.34
CA THR A 74 -12.48 8.79 -1.63
C THR A 74 -12.89 7.42 -2.20
N GLU A 75 -12.58 7.19 -3.48
CA GLU A 75 -12.76 5.88 -4.12
C GLU A 75 -11.81 4.86 -3.49
N VAL A 76 -12.34 3.71 -3.08
CA VAL A 76 -11.58 2.62 -2.46
C VAL A 76 -11.77 1.32 -3.22
N GLU A 77 -10.67 0.64 -3.53
CA GLU A 77 -10.66 -0.71 -4.08
C GLU A 77 -9.75 -1.64 -3.25
N TYR A 78 -9.93 -2.93 -3.43
CA TYR A 78 -9.18 -3.97 -2.73
C TYR A 78 -8.54 -4.92 -3.72
N ALA A 79 -7.23 -5.12 -3.59
CA ALA A 79 -6.47 -6.16 -4.25
C ALA A 79 -6.12 -7.24 -3.21
N PHE A 80 -6.14 -8.49 -3.62
CA PHE A 80 -5.88 -9.60 -2.70
C PHE A 80 -4.55 -10.26 -3.03
N GLN A 81 -3.64 -10.25 -2.07
CA GLN A 81 -2.38 -10.97 -2.16
C GLN A 81 -2.55 -12.38 -1.63
N GLU A 82 -2.71 -13.35 -2.52
CA GLU A 82 -2.88 -14.75 -2.19
C GLU A 82 -1.64 -15.58 -2.56
N LEU A 83 -1.39 -16.65 -1.80
CA LEU A 83 -0.21 -17.50 -2.01
C LEU A 83 -0.26 -18.29 -3.32
N ASP A 84 -1.46 -18.60 -3.77
CA ASP A 84 -1.69 -19.42 -4.96
C ASP A 84 -1.91 -18.58 -6.23
N ASP A 85 -2.02 -17.24 -6.09
CA ASP A 85 -2.14 -16.31 -7.23
C ASP A 85 -0.76 -16.00 -7.80
N LEU A 86 -0.29 -16.87 -8.67
CA LEU A 86 1.00 -16.78 -9.32
C LEU A 86 0.86 -16.66 -10.84
N PRO A 87 1.82 -16.02 -11.52
CA PRO A 87 1.85 -16.00 -12.97
C PRO A 87 1.92 -17.40 -13.57
N ALA A 88 1.43 -17.55 -14.82
CA ALA A 88 1.48 -18.80 -15.52
C ALA A 88 2.91 -19.38 -15.57
N GLY A 89 3.02 -20.68 -15.31
CA GLY A 89 4.31 -21.37 -15.26
C GLY A 89 4.99 -21.41 -13.89
N PHE A 90 4.42 -20.75 -12.88
CA PHE A 90 4.92 -20.78 -11.51
C PHE A 90 3.94 -21.55 -10.61
N ALA A 91 4.49 -22.33 -9.68
CA ALA A 91 3.71 -23.04 -8.67
C ALA A 91 4.24 -22.72 -7.27
N LYS A 92 3.34 -22.75 -6.30
CA LYS A 92 3.72 -22.57 -4.90
C LYS A 92 4.54 -23.79 -4.43
N PRO A 93 5.75 -23.58 -3.87
CA PRO A 93 6.52 -24.65 -3.24
C PRO A 93 5.72 -25.30 -2.11
N GLU A 94 5.87 -26.61 -1.97
CA GLU A 94 5.24 -27.36 -0.88
C GLU A 94 5.67 -26.80 0.48
N GLY A 95 4.72 -26.67 1.41
CA GLY A 95 4.96 -26.15 2.76
C GLY A 95 5.12 -24.62 2.86
N ARG A 96 5.02 -23.86 1.76
CA ARG A 96 5.10 -22.41 1.86
C ARG A 96 3.84 -21.80 2.48
N THR A 97 4.03 -21.10 3.61
CA THR A 97 2.96 -20.41 4.34
C THR A 97 3.15 -18.89 4.39
N LYS A 98 4.39 -18.41 4.12
CA LYS A 98 4.69 -16.97 4.15
C LYS A 98 4.27 -16.31 2.84
N PRO A 99 3.71 -15.07 2.89
CA PRO A 99 3.40 -14.29 1.69
C PRO A 99 4.62 -14.14 0.77
N TRP A 100 4.35 -13.88 -0.49
CA TRP A 100 5.36 -13.46 -1.45
C TRP A 100 5.83 -12.04 -1.14
N GLY A 101 6.93 -11.63 -1.76
CA GLY A 101 7.48 -10.28 -1.58
C GLY A 101 6.60 -9.16 -2.16
N THR A 102 7.07 -7.93 -2.00
CA THR A 102 6.37 -6.70 -2.42
C THR A 102 6.05 -6.66 -3.92
N GLY A 103 6.87 -7.28 -4.76
CA GLY A 103 6.62 -7.37 -6.20
C GLY A 103 5.32 -8.12 -6.52
N GLN A 104 5.07 -9.25 -5.86
CA GLN A 104 3.82 -9.99 -6.06
C GLN A 104 2.62 -9.26 -5.44
N ALA A 105 2.81 -8.54 -4.33
CA ALA A 105 1.78 -7.68 -3.77
C ALA A 105 1.31 -6.63 -4.80
N VAL A 106 2.24 -5.92 -5.44
CA VAL A 106 1.91 -4.94 -6.48
C VAL A 106 1.28 -5.61 -7.71
N LEU A 107 1.72 -6.83 -8.06
CA LEU A 107 1.15 -7.59 -9.17
C LEU A 107 -0.34 -7.92 -8.94
N ALA A 108 -0.77 -8.10 -7.69
CA ALA A 108 -2.19 -8.31 -7.35
C ALA A 108 -3.09 -7.13 -7.77
N CYS A 109 -2.52 -5.94 -7.99
CA CYS A 109 -3.24 -4.78 -8.51
C CYS A 109 -3.44 -4.81 -10.03
N LYS A 110 -2.90 -5.81 -10.75
CA LYS A 110 -3.02 -5.92 -12.20
C LYS A 110 -4.49 -5.97 -12.63
N GLY A 111 -4.87 -5.04 -13.50
CA GLY A 111 -6.26 -4.90 -13.99
C GLY A 111 -7.15 -4.01 -13.13
N LEU A 112 -6.84 -3.76 -11.85
CA LEU A 112 -7.54 -2.84 -10.98
C LEU A 112 -7.03 -1.40 -11.15
N VAL A 113 -5.70 -1.23 -11.17
CA VAL A 113 -5.05 0.08 -11.26
C VAL A 113 -4.60 0.29 -12.71
N LYS A 114 -5.18 1.28 -13.37
CA LYS A 114 -4.86 1.69 -14.76
C LYS A 114 -4.30 3.11 -14.84
N GLU A 115 -4.47 3.87 -13.79
CA GLU A 115 -4.00 5.22 -13.58
C GLU A 115 -2.58 5.24 -13.02
N PRO A 116 -1.87 6.39 -13.09
CA PRO A 116 -0.63 6.60 -12.35
C PRO A 116 -0.85 6.33 -10.86
N PHE A 117 0.12 5.69 -10.22
CA PHE A 117 -0.01 5.33 -8.81
C PHE A 117 1.33 5.39 -8.07
N ALA A 118 1.24 5.60 -6.76
CA ALA A 118 2.33 5.42 -5.82
C ALA A 118 2.05 4.20 -4.94
N VAL A 119 3.10 3.54 -4.46
CA VAL A 119 3.00 2.38 -3.57
C VAL A 119 3.67 2.70 -2.24
N ILE A 120 2.98 2.45 -1.14
CA ILE A 120 3.49 2.61 0.22
C ILE A 120 3.27 1.34 1.07
N ASN A 121 4.02 1.22 2.15
CA ASN A 121 3.74 0.24 3.19
C ASN A 121 2.66 0.77 4.14
N ALA A 122 1.85 -0.12 4.68
CA ALA A 122 0.78 0.23 5.61
C ALA A 122 1.27 0.67 7.01
N ASP A 123 2.49 0.27 7.38
CA ASP A 123 3.10 0.50 8.70
C ASP A 123 4.23 1.54 8.70
N ASP A 124 4.40 2.25 7.57
CA ASP A 124 5.38 3.34 7.44
C ASP A 124 4.67 4.68 7.25
N TYR A 125 5.21 5.75 7.85
CA TYR A 125 4.79 7.12 7.61
C TYR A 125 5.83 7.88 6.79
N TYR A 126 5.42 8.45 5.67
CA TYR A 126 6.31 9.06 4.68
C TYR A 126 6.33 10.60 4.73
N GLY A 127 5.36 11.21 5.40
CA GLY A 127 5.14 12.66 5.35
C GLY A 127 4.47 13.12 4.05
N LYS A 128 4.11 14.39 3.97
CA LYS A 128 3.35 14.99 2.87
C LYS A 128 4.17 15.21 1.59
N ASP A 129 5.42 15.65 1.74
CA ASP A 129 6.26 16.10 0.62
C ASP A 129 6.45 15.04 -0.49
N PRO A 130 6.69 13.75 -0.17
CA PRO A 130 6.76 12.70 -1.17
C PRO A 130 5.49 12.61 -2.04
N PHE A 131 4.31 12.73 -1.45
CA PHE A 131 3.05 12.67 -2.20
C PHE A 131 2.86 13.87 -3.12
N VAL A 132 3.21 15.08 -2.67
CA VAL A 132 3.21 16.30 -3.50
C VAL A 132 4.16 16.14 -4.68
N ASN A 133 5.37 15.64 -4.44
CA ASN A 133 6.35 15.40 -5.50
C ASN A 133 5.85 14.37 -6.53
N CYS A 134 5.14 13.32 -6.10
CA CYS A 134 4.53 12.34 -6.99
C CYS A 134 3.51 12.98 -7.91
N THR A 135 2.60 13.78 -7.41
CA THR A 135 1.54 14.37 -8.21
C THR A 135 2.07 15.44 -9.16
N THR A 136 3.09 16.19 -8.78
CA THR A 136 3.72 17.19 -9.66
C THR A 136 4.58 16.57 -10.76
N THR A 137 5.25 15.44 -10.49
CA THR A 137 6.14 14.76 -11.44
C THR A 137 5.38 13.85 -12.40
N SER A 138 4.29 13.22 -11.97
CA SER A 138 3.50 12.24 -12.74
C SER A 138 2.88 12.80 -14.02
N TYR A 139 2.90 14.12 -14.22
CA TYR A 139 2.42 14.73 -15.47
C TYR A 139 3.45 14.70 -16.60
N ARG A 140 4.71 14.33 -16.36
CA ARG A 140 5.78 14.41 -17.36
C ARG A 140 6.35 13.09 -17.86
N SER A 141 6.17 12.00 -17.14
CA SER A 141 6.54 10.67 -17.66
C SER A 141 5.77 9.58 -16.94
N MET A 142 5.25 8.60 -17.69
CA MET A 142 4.76 7.33 -17.15
C MET A 142 5.96 6.54 -16.61
N MET A 143 6.47 6.96 -15.48
CA MET A 143 7.56 6.28 -14.80
C MET A 143 7.06 5.72 -13.48
N TRP A 144 7.25 4.44 -13.31
CA TRP A 144 7.11 3.73 -12.05
C TRP A 144 7.95 4.43 -10.99
N MET A 145 7.32 5.27 -10.17
CA MET A 145 8.04 5.87 -9.07
C MET A 145 7.90 4.97 -7.85
N LYS A 146 8.97 4.23 -7.59
CA LYS A 146 9.19 3.55 -6.33
C LYS A 146 9.45 4.63 -5.27
N LEU A 147 8.38 5.08 -4.61
CA LEU A 147 8.50 5.96 -3.46
C LEU A 147 8.76 5.12 -2.24
N CYS A 148 9.97 4.74 -2.03
CA CYS A 148 10.46 4.26 -0.75
C CYS A 148 11.96 4.39 -0.73
N ARG A 149 12.45 5.57 -0.37
CA ARG A 149 13.73 5.62 0.30
C ARG A 149 13.46 6.06 1.73
N SER A 150 13.53 5.11 2.65
CA SER A 150 13.76 5.49 4.03
C SER A 150 15.10 6.22 4.11
N PRO A 151 15.30 7.17 5.02
CA PRO A 151 16.57 7.89 5.21
C PRO A 151 17.78 6.95 5.40
N TRP A 152 17.54 5.67 5.66
CA TRP A 152 18.55 4.64 5.86
C TRP A 152 19.06 3.96 4.56
N GLN A 153 18.50 4.26 3.40
CA GLN A 153 18.91 3.65 2.12
C GLN A 153 19.82 4.53 1.25
N ASP A 154 20.05 5.78 1.62
CA ASP A 154 20.94 6.68 0.86
C ASP A 154 22.43 6.37 1.02
N SER A 155 22.80 5.48 1.95
CA SER A 155 24.20 5.08 2.16
C SER A 155 24.72 3.95 1.26
N CYS A 156 23.88 3.37 0.38
CA CYS A 156 24.26 2.17 -0.40
C CYS A 156 24.40 2.39 -1.92
N LEU A 157 24.35 3.62 -2.43
CA LEU A 157 24.44 3.88 -3.87
C LEU A 157 25.58 4.83 -4.27
N GLU A 158 26.57 5.01 -3.42
CA GLU A 158 27.86 5.59 -3.82
C GLU A 158 28.90 4.46 -3.95
N THR A 159 28.95 3.85 -5.11
CA THR A 159 30.17 3.18 -5.58
C THR A 159 30.31 3.40 -7.08
N PRO A 160 31.53 3.71 -7.54
CA PRO A 160 31.87 4.34 -8.81
C PRO A 160 31.59 3.48 -10.02
#